data_ee823e235122cf3f166f647ac9fff05e
#
_entry.id   ee823e235122cf3f166f647ac9fff05e
#
_cell.length_a   1.000
_cell.length_b   1.000
_cell.length_c   1.000
_cell.angle_alpha   90.00
_cell.angle_beta   90.00
_cell.angle_gamma   90.00
#
_symmetry.space_group_name_H-M   'P 1'
#
loop_
_entity.id
_entity.type
_entity.pdbx_description
1 polymer ?
#
loop_
_entity_poly.entity_id
_entity_poly.type
_entity_poly.pdbx_seq_one_letter_code
_entity_poly.pdbx_strand_id
1 'polypeptide(L)'
;MSSEDGWPDVPGDTALTIRIPEADACVRAPFPAHITVLYPFLPAKRITPEVHAELAALFADRDPLDLTFAEFRRYPGVLYLPPAPEDPVRALTRAVREGWPEAVPYRGVFGPEGLDPHLTLANDEGPETYETAYDALERELRPMLPVTARVGSVRLIVTDGQVWEDMAVYELGRSPAQPASLITPARPVRPAAPDQVLRAKSTALSRRS
;
A
#
# COMPACT_ATOMS: atom_id res chain seq x y z
N MET A 1 -21.39 -7.56 -9.97
CA MET A 1 -20.89 -6.29 -10.55
C MET A 1 -19.49 -6.59 -10.98
N SER A 2 -19.24 -6.53 -12.28
CA SER A 2 -18.01 -7.00 -12.91
C SER A 2 -16.82 -6.16 -12.44
N SER A 3 -15.71 -6.82 -12.16
CA SER A 3 -14.43 -6.25 -11.75
C SER A 3 -13.73 -5.39 -12.83
N GLU A 4 -14.49 -4.77 -13.72
CA GLU A 4 -13.96 -3.80 -14.70
C GLU A 4 -13.90 -2.37 -14.15
N ASP A 5 -14.45 -2.14 -12.94
CA ASP A 5 -14.34 -0.87 -12.21
C ASP A 5 -13.28 -0.93 -11.09
N GLY A 6 -12.24 -1.78 -11.26
CA GLY A 6 -11.03 -1.69 -10.46
C GLY A 6 -10.53 -0.24 -10.51
N TRP A 7 -10.10 0.30 -9.37
CA TRP A 7 -9.51 1.63 -9.30
C TRP A 7 -8.44 1.74 -10.36
N PRO A 8 -8.62 2.50 -11.44
CA PRO A 8 -7.51 2.72 -12.33
C PRO A 8 -6.53 3.62 -11.58
N ASP A 9 -5.34 3.12 -11.29
CA ASP A 9 -4.24 3.98 -10.94
C ASP A 9 -4.05 4.97 -12.08
N VAL A 10 -4.33 6.24 -11.81
CA VAL A 10 -4.18 7.28 -12.83
C VAL A 10 -2.74 7.75 -12.80
N PRO A 11 -2.02 7.78 -13.95
CA PRO A 11 -0.66 8.32 -13.99
C PRO A 11 -0.56 9.69 -13.32
N GLY A 12 0.34 9.80 -12.37
CA GLY A 12 0.51 11.01 -11.54
C GLY A 12 -0.33 11.05 -10.28
N ASP A 13 -1.11 10.00 -9.96
CA ASP A 13 -1.67 9.84 -8.63
C ASP A 13 -0.56 9.65 -7.61
N THR A 14 -0.77 10.18 -6.40
CA THR A 14 0.12 9.95 -5.26
C THR A 14 -0.64 9.33 -4.10
N ALA A 15 0.10 8.65 -3.23
CA ALA A 15 -0.43 8.11 -1.98
C ALA A 15 0.55 8.35 -0.83
N LEU A 16 -0.01 8.49 0.37
CA LEU A 16 0.75 8.49 1.61
C LEU A 16 0.62 7.10 2.22
N THR A 17 1.76 6.44 2.48
CA THR A 17 1.81 5.05 2.95
C THR A 17 2.81 4.87 4.09
N ILE A 18 2.59 3.84 4.89
CA ILE A 18 3.51 3.36 5.92
C ILE A 18 4.02 1.99 5.47
N ARG A 19 5.34 1.84 5.30
CA ARG A 19 5.97 0.54 5.00
C ARG A 19 6.07 -0.30 6.27
N ILE A 20 5.79 -1.61 6.12
CA ILE A 20 5.88 -2.63 7.19
C ILE A 20 6.76 -3.79 6.68
N PRO A 21 8.08 -3.61 6.56
CA PRO A 21 8.97 -4.62 6.00
C PRO A 21 8.92 -5.97 6.73
N GLU A 22 8.59 -5.94 8.02
CA GLU A 22 8.47 -7.12 8.88
C GLU A 22 7.34 -8.06 8.40
N ALA A 23 6.36 -7.54 7.67
CA ALA A 23 5.25 -8.30 7.11
C ALA A 23 5.42 -8.67 5.63
N ASP A 24 6.52 -8.30 4.96
CA ASP A 24 6.71 -8.57 3.53
C ASP A 24 6.57 -10.06 3.18
N ALA A 25 7.05 -10.95 4.06
CA ALA A 25 6.92 -12.39 3.87
C ALA A 25 5.46 -12.91 3.90
N CYS A 26 4.54 -12.14 4.48
CA CYS A 26 3.12 -12.48 4.55
C CYS A 26 2.34 -12.03 3.30
N VAL A 27 2.84 -11.08 2.54
CA VAL A 27 2.13 -10.46 1.42
C VAL A 27 2.22 -11.32 0.16
N ARG A 28 1.09 -11.49 -0.52
CA ARG A 28 0.96 -12.15 -1.83
C ARG A 28 0.49 -11.18 -2.93
N ALA A 29 0.10 -9.97 -2.53
CA ALA A 29 -0.19 -8.88 -3.46
C ALA A 29 1.10 -8.40 -4.17
N PRO A 30 0.99 -7.75 -5.34
CA PRO A 30 2.16 -7.28 -6.10
C PRO A 30 2.90 -6.11 -5.44
N PHE A 31 2.43 -5.65 -4.31
CA PHE A 31 3.01 -4.53 -3.56
C PHE A 31 3.69 -5.03 -2.29
N PRO A 32 4.77 -4.39 -1.84
CA PRO A 32 5.36 -4.69 -0.54
C PRO A 32 4.40 -4.32 0.60
N ALA A 33 4.56 -4.98 1.77
CA ALA A 33 3.71 -4.77 2.93
C ALA A 33 3.63 -3.29 3.34
N HIS A 34 2.43 -2.74 3.37
CA HIS A 34 2.19 -1.33 3.73
C HIS A 34 0.79 -1.10 4.28
N ILE A 35 0.61 0.03 4.93
CA ILE A 35 -0.71 0.59 5.29
C ILE A 35 -0.87 1.88 4.49
N THR A 36 -2.01 2.06 3.84
CA THR A 36 -2.38 3.33 3.20
C THR A 36 -2.85 4.32 4.26
N VAL A 37 -2.18 5.46 4.37
CA VAL A 37 -2.63 6.60 5.18
C VAL A 37 -3.67 7.41 4.43
N LEU A 38 -3.42 7.71 3.15
CA LEU A 38 -4.36 8.39 2.27
C LEU A 38 -4.08 8.11 0.79
N TYR A 39 -5.09 7.67 0.06
CA TYR A 39 -5.06 7.48 -1.40
C TYR A 39 -6.41 7.87 -2.03
N PRO A 40 -6.41 8.57 -3.18
CA PRO A 40 -5.27 9.36 -3.66
C PRO A 40 -5.02 10.56 -2.76
N PHE A 41 -3.77 11.03 -2.73
CA PHE A 41 -3.43 12.30 -2.11
C PHE A 41 -3.56 13.42 -3.17
N LEU A 42 -2.59 14.29 -3.36
CA LEU A 42 -2.59 15.30 -4.41
C LEU A 42 -1.95 14.76 -5.69
N PRO A 43 -2.41 15.15 -6.89
CA PRO A 43 -1.69 14.81 -8.12
C PRO A 43 -0.22 15.25 -8.04
N ALA A 44 0.72 14.44 -8.58
CA ALA A 44 2.16 14.68 -8.49
C ALA A 44 2.58 16.10 -8.90
N LYS A 45 1.92 16.67 -9.93
CA LYS A 45 2.16 18.06 -10.38
C LYS A 45 1.81 19.14 -9.34
N ARG A 46 1.04 18.81 -8.31
CA ARG A 46 0.67 19.69 -7.19
C ARG A 46 1.57 19.51 -5.98
N ILE A 47 2.48 18.55 -5.99
CA ILE A 47 3.44 18.33 -4.92
C ILE A 47 4.58 19.34 -5.09
N THR A 48 4.41 20.51 -4.47
CA THR A 48 5.39 21.59 -4.49
C THR A 48 6.33 21.50 -3.29
N PRO A 49 7.44 22.26 -3.24
CA PRO A 49 8.30 22.33 -2.06
C PRO A 49 7.55 22.75 -0.79
N GLU A 50 6.52 23.59 -0.90
CA GLU A 50 5.68 24.02 0.21
C GLU A 50 4.87 22.84 0.75
N VAL A 51 4.23 22.04 -0.12
CA VAL A 51 3.51 20.82 0.27
C VAL A 51 4.45 19.82 0.96
N HIS A 52 5.68 19.67 0.45
CA HIS A 52 6.70 18.84 1.12
C HIS A 52 7.04 19.36 2.52
N ALA A 53 7.21 20.69 2.68
CA ALA A 53 7.51 21.29 3.98
C ALA A 53 6.35 21.13 4.97
N GLU A 54 5.11 21.30 4.51
CA GLU A 54 3.90 21.13 5.33
C GLU A 54 3.73 19.67 5.78
N LEU A 55 3.91 18.68 4.88
CA LEU A 55 3.88 17.27 5.23
C LEU A 55 4.99 16.90 6.22
N ALA A 56 6.21 17.41 5.99
CA ALA A 56 7.32 17.18 6.91
C ALA A 56 7.04 17.74 8.31
N ALA A 57 6.48 18.94 8.41
CA ALA A 57 6.09 19.54 9.67
C ALA A 57 4.96 18.77 10.37
N LEU A 58 3.94 18.34 9.60
CA LEU A 58 2.81 17.57 10.10
C LEU A 58 3.25 16.25 10.71
N PHE A 59 4.12 15.50 10.02
CA PHE A 59 4.57 14.19 10.48
C PHE A 59 5.64 14.29 11.59
N ALA A 60 6.51 15.30 11.56
CA ALA A 60 7.47 15.55 12.62
C ALA A 60 6.81 15.86 13.99
N ASP A 61 5.57 16.33 13.97
CA ASP A 61 4.79 16.61 15.19
C ASP A 61 3.99 15.38 15.70
N ARG A 62 4.25 14.20 15.15
CA ARG A 62 3.61 12.92 15.53
C ARG A 62 4.64 11.94 16.05
N ASP A 63 4.30 11.22 17.11
CA ASP A 63 5.20 10.20 17.66
C ASP A 63 5.30 8.99 16.71
N PRO A 64 6.45 8.30 16.68
CA PRO A 64 6.58 6.99 16.04
C PRO A 64 5.55 6.00 16.59
N LEU A 65 5.06 5.08 15.74
CA LEU A 65 4.01 4.14 16.10
C LEU A 65 4.59 2.75 16.34
N ASP A 66 4.14 2.10 17.41
CA ASP A 66 4.37 0.67 17.65
C ASP A 66 3.08 -0.07 17.29
N LEU A 67 3.13 -0.90 16.24
CA LEU A 67 1.98 -1.59 15.66
C LEU A 67 2.14 -3.09 15.77
N THR A 68 1.04 -3.79 16.02
CA THR A 68 0.95 -5.25 16.03
C THR A 68 -0.13 -5.70 15.06
N PHE A 69 0.16 -6.74 14.28
CA PHE A 69 -0.73 -7.37 13.31
C PHE A 69 -0.94 -8.83 13.73
N ALA A 70 -2.10 -9.15 14.31
CA ALA A 70 -2.35 -10.45 14.91
C ALA A 70 -3.58 -11.17 14.35
N GLU A 71 -4.48 -10.45 13.69
CA GLU A 71 -5.78 -10.96 13.27
C GLU A 71 -5.97 -10.83 11.77
N PHE A 72 -6.54 -11.86 11.15
CA PHE A 72 -7.01 -11.79 9.77
C PHE A 72 -8.39 -11.16 9.73
N ARG A 73 -8.60 -10.25 8.78
CA ARG A 73 -9.92 -9.72 8.42
C ARG A 73 -10.07 -9.69 6.91
N ARG A 74 -11.32 -9.54 6.45
CA ARG A 74 -11.66 -9.56 5.03
C ARG A 74 -12.60 -8.41 4.66
N TYR A 75 -12.32 -7.81 3.50
CA TYR A 75 -13.30 -7.12 2.69
C TYR A 75 -13.64 -8.01 1.48
N PRO A 76 -14.71 -7.74 0.73
CA PRO A 76 -14.93 -8.40 -0.54
C PRO A 76 -13.70 -8.29 -1.45
N GLY A 77 -13.09 -9.42 -1.81
CA GLY A 77 -11.90 -9.49 -2.64
C GLY A 77 -10.56 -9.15 -1.96
N VAL A 78 -10.52 -8.94 -0.63
CA VAL A 78 -9.28 -8.56 0.08
C VAL A 78 -9.12 -9.30 1.39
N LEU A 79 -7.99 -9.98 1.57
CA LEU A 79 -7.52 -10.49 2.86
C LEU A 79 -6.50 -9.51 3.45
N TYR A 80 -6.67 -9.13 4.71
CA TYR A 80 -5.81 -8.13 5.34
C TYR A 80 -5.59 -8.35 6.83
N LEU A 81 -4.61 -7.66 7.40
CA LEU A 81 -4.37 -7.55 8.82
C LEU A 81 -4.66 -6.11 9.28
N PRO A 82 -5.53 -5.89 10.28
CA PRO A 82 -5.68 -4.59 10.91
C PRO A 82 -4.48 -4.30 11.81
N PRO A 83 -3.96 -3.06 11.86
CA PRO A 83 -2.96 -2.67 12.85
C PRO A 83 -3.61 -2.54 14.24
N ALA A 84 -2.91 -2.92 15.29
CA ALA A 84 -3.29 -2.66 16.67
C ALA A 84 -2.17 -1.86 17.38
N PRO A 85 -2.46 -0.64 17.90
CA PRO A 85 -3.74 0.09 17.84
C PRO A 85 -4.02 0.72 16.47
N GLU A 86 -5.30 0.83 16.07
CA GLU A 86 -5.73 1.50 14.83
C GLU A 86 -5.73 3.04 14.95
N ASP A 87 -6.04 3.57 16.14
CA ASP A 87 -6.25 5.01 16.36
C ASP A 87 -5.10 5.91 15.95
N PRO A 88 -3.82 5.57 16.18
CA PRO A 88 -2.71 6.40 15.73
C PRO A 88 -2.65 6.53 14.20
N VAL A 89 -2.94 5.45 13.45
CA VAL A 89 -2.97 5.50 11.97
C VAL A 89 -4.16 6.34 11.49
N ARG A 90 -5.34 6.17 12.10
CA ARG A 90 -6.52 7.03 11.81
C ARG A 90 -6.24 8.50 12.10
N ALA A 91 -5.45 8.79 13.17
CA ALA A 91 -5.05 10.15 13.50
C ALA A 91 -4.14 10.77 12.42
N LEU A 92 -3.23 10.00 11.81
CA LEU A 92 -2.44 10.46 10.67
C LEU A 92 -3.34 10.81 9.47
N THR A 93 -4.28 9.93 9.12
CA THR A 93 -5.25 10.17 8.04
C THR A 93 -6.07 11.44 8.28
N ARG A 94 -6.61 11.62 9.50
CA ARG A 94 -7.35 12.84 9.85
C ARG A 94 -6.50 14.09 9.72
N ALA A 95 -5.28 14.07 10.24
CA ALA A 95 -4.38 15.23 10.19
C ALA A 95 -4.03 15.63 8.76
N VAL A 96 -3.80 14.66 7.86
CA VAL A 96 -3.58 14.94 6.43
C VAL A 96 -4.83 15.54 5.81
N ARG A 97 -6.03 15.01 6.08
CA ARG A 97 -7.29 15.52 5.54
C ARG A 97 -7.65 16.91 6.05
N GLU A 98 -7.26 17.27 7.28
CA GLU A 98 -7.42 18.63 7.81
C GLU A 98 -6.58 19.65 7.04
N GLY A 99 -5.36 19.27 6.64
CA GLY A 99 -4.49 20.11 5.79
C GLY A 99 -4.91 20.15 4.32
N TRP A 100 -5.45 19.04 3.81
CA TRP A 100 -5.83 18.89 2.39
C TRP A 100 -7.23 18.27 2.26
N PRO A 101 -8.30 19.02 2.57
CA PRO A 101 -9.67 18.49 2.57
C PRO A 101 -10.17 18.04 1.19
N GLU A 102 -9.54 18.49 0.11
CA GLU A 102 -9.83 18.02 -1.24
C GLU A 102 -9.31 16.58 -1.52
N ALA A 103 -8.40 16.08 -0.71
CA ALA A 103 -7.88 14.69 -0.83
C ALA A 103 -8.88 13.71 -0.17
N VAL A 104 -9.88 13.31 -0.95
CA VAL A 104 -10.95 12.42 -0.49
C VAL A 104 -10.49 10.96 -0.57
N PRO A 105 -10.49 10.20 0.56
CA PRO A 105 -10.06 8.80 0.56
C PRO A 105 -10.79 7.99 -0.49
N TYR A 106 -10.05 7.25 -1.32
CA TYR A 106 -10.56 6.40 -2.38
C TYR A 106 -11.60 7.10 -3.28
N ARG A 107 -11.42 8.42 -3.52
CA ARG A 107 -12.36 9.27 -4.29
C ARG A 107 -13.81 9.18 -3.80
N GLY A 108 -14.00 8.84 -2.52
CA GLY A 108 -15.33 8.75 -1.88
C GLY A 108 -16.10 7.45 -2.14
N VAL A 109 -15.54 6.48 -2.87
CA VAL A 109 -16.24 5.21 -3.18
C VAL A 109 -16.59 4.41 -1.93
N PHE A 110 -15.77 4.47 -0.88
CA PHE A 110 -16.02 3.82 0.41
C PHE A 110 -16.61 4.77 1.46
N GLY A 111 -17.24 5.85 1.01
CA GLY A 111 -17.76 6.89 1.89
C GLY A 111 -16.70 7.90 2.34
N PRO A 112 -17.12 8.92 3.13
CA PRO A 112 -16.26 10.05 3.49
C PRO A 112 -15.07 9.65 4.38
N GLU A 113 -15.20 8.58 5.16
CA GLU A 113 -14.13 8.13 6.06
C GLU A 113 -13.14 7.16 5.37
N GLY A 114 -13.49 6.62 4.21
CA GLY A 114 -12.70 5.62 3.50
C GLY A 114 -12.74 4.24 4.16
N LEU A 115 -11.67 3.47 3.97
CA LEU A 115 -11.50 2.15 4.59
C LEU A 115 -10.78 2.28 5.95
N ASP A 116 -11.03 1.33 6.83
CA ASP A 116 -10.25 1.18 8.05
C ASP A 116 -8.77 0.93 7.73
N PRO A 117 -7.83 1.36 8.61
CA PRO A 117 -6.42 1.04 8.43
C PRO A 117 -6.21 -0.47 8.29
N HIS A 118 -5.49 -0.88 7.23
CA HIS A 118 -5.27 -2.28 6.93
C HIS A 118 -3.96 -2.50 6.19
N LEU A 119 -3.36 -3.66 6.41
CA LEU A 119 -2.23 -4.19 5.66
C LEU A 119 -2.76 -5.32 4.76
N THR A 120 -2.82 -5.09 3.46
CA THR A 120 -3.29 -6.07 2.49
C THR A 120 -2.30 -7.23 2.37
N LEU A 121 -2.79 -8.46 2.54
CA LEU A 121 -2.03 -9.68 2.31
C LEU A 121 -2.23 -10.20 0.89
N ALA A 122 -3.48 -10.21 0.43
CA ALA A 122 -3.87 -10.64 -0.90
C ALA A 122 -5.11 -9.87 -1.36
N ASN A 123 -5.20 -9.65 -2.67
CA ASN A 123 -6.32 -9.02 -3.34
C ASN A 123 -6.55 -9.66 -4.72
N ASP A 124 -7.62 -9.25 -5.42
CA ASP A 124 -7.99 -9.67 -6.78
C ASP A 124 -8.36 -11.15 -6.93
N GLU A 125 -8.65 -11.83 -5.83
CA GLU A 125 -9.27 -13.14 -5.87
C GLU A 125 -10.76 -13.00 -6.20
N GLY A 126 -11.22 -13.65 -7.27
CA GLY A 126 -12.62 -13.60 -7.67
C GLY A 126 -13.55 -14.18 -6.61
N PRO A 127 -14.85 -13.83 -6.62
CA PRO A 127 -15.82 -14.31 -5.65
C PRO A 127 -15.90 -15.83 -5.53
N GLU A 128 -15.61 -16.54 -6.63
CA GLU A 128 -15.65 -18.01 -6.70
C GLU A 128 -14.47 -18.70 -6.01
N THR A 129 -13.31 -18.03 -5.93
CA THR A 129 -12.07 -18.53 -5.31
C THR A 129 -11.79 -17.87 -3.98
N TYR A 130 -12.41 -16.74 -3.71
CA TYR A 130 -12.17 -15.85 -2.59
C TYR A 130 -12.09 -16.58 -1.24
N GLU A 131 -13.14 -17.26 -0.83
CA GLU A 131 -13.17 -17.91 0.49
C GLU A 131 -12.20 -19.10 0.57
N THR A 132 -12.11 -19.90 -0.50
CA THR A 132 -11.24 -21.08 -0.54
C THR A 132 -9.77 -20.69 -0.53
N ALA A 133 -9.38 -19.70 -1.34
CA ALA A 133 -8.01 -19.21 -1.42
C ALA A 133 -7.57 -18.58 -0.10
N TYR A 134 -8.40 -17.71 0.48
CA TYR A 134 -8.04 -16.99 1.70
C TYR A 134 -8.03 -17.86 2.94
N ASP A 135 -8.89 -18.88 3.05
CA ASP A 135 -8.83 -19.85 4.14
C ASP A 135 -7.53 -20.67 4.12
N ALA A 136 -7.04 -21.01 2.92
CA ALA A 136 -5.74 -21.67 2.78
C ALA A 136 -4.60 -20.74 3.16
N LEU A 137 -4.63 -19.49 2.69
CA LEU A 137 -3.62 -18.49 2.99
C LEU A 137 -3.56 -18.13 4.47
N GLU A 138 -4.70 -17.95 5.14
CA GLU A 138 -4.74 -17.73 6.58
C GLU A 138 -4.10 -18.88 7.36
N ARG A 139 -4.38 -20.14 6.99
CA ARG A 139 -3.76 -21.30 7.64
C ARG A 139 -2.25 -21.33 7.44
N GLU A 140 -1.76 -20.98 6.25
CA GLU A 140 -0.33 -20.88 5.93
C GLU A 140 0.35 -19.79 6.77
N LEU A 141 -0.28 -18.59 6.83
CA LEU A 141 0.33 -17.43 7.46
C LEU A 141 0.16 -17.36 8.98
N ARG A 142 -0.80 -18.08 9.55
CA ARG A 142 -1.08 -18.06 11.00
C ARG A 142 0.14 -18.30 11.90
N PRO A 143 1.08 -19.21 11.57
CA PRO A 143 2.29 -19.40 12.37
C PRO A 143 3.26 -18.20 12.34
N MET A 144 3.10 -17.27 11.40
CA MET A 144 3.94 -16.08 11.26
C MET A 144 3.44 -14.90 12.10
N LEU A 145 2.23 -15.00 12.65
CA LEU A 145 1.62 -13.94 13.47
C LEU A 145 1.90 -14.16 14.96
N PRO A 146 1.94 -13.11 15.79
CA PRO A 146 1.80 -11.70 15.40
C PRO A 146 3.06 -11.14 14.72
N VAL A 147 2.87 -10.22 13.77
CA VAL A 147 3.95 -9.37 13.29
C VAL A 147 3.91 -8.06 14.09
N THR A 148 5.06 -7.58 14.54
CA THR A 148 5.20 -6.29 15.22
C THR A 148 6.14 -5.40 14.42
N ALA A 149 5.81 -4.11 14.35
CA ALA A 149 6.61 -3.13 13.62
C ALA A 149 6.67 -1.80 14.38
N ARG A 150 7.85 -1.18 14.36
CA ARG A 150 8.01 0.21 14.78
C ARG A 150 8.09 1.11 13.57
N VAL A 151 7.07 1.95 13.43
CA VAL A 151 6.93 2.87 12.31
C VAL A 151 7.55 4.20 12.67
N GLY A 152 8.60 4.60 11.96
CA GLY A 152 9.29 5.88 12.13
C GLY A 152 9.03 6.88 11.01
N SER A 153 8.34 6.50 9.94
CA SER A 153 8.15 7.39 8.78
C SER A 153 6.90 7.09 7.97
N VAL A 154 6.44 8.10 7.24
CA VAL A 154 5.41 8.01 6.20
C VAL A 154 6.05 8.29 4.85
N ARG A 155 5.69 7.53 3.83
CA ARG A 155 6.18 7.70 2.46
C ARG A 155 5.14 8.35 1.59
N LEU A 156 5.57 9.26 0.75
CA LEU A 156 4.82 9.73 -0.40
C LEU A 156 5.28 8.93 -1.60
N ILE A 157 4.37 8.23 -2.23
CA ILE A 157 4.61 7.44 -3.44
C ILE A 157 3.82 8.03 -4.61
N VAL A 158 4.27 7.77 -5.82
CA VAL A 158 3.64 8.22 -7.07
C VAL A 158 3.55 7.06 -8.05
N THR A 159 2.49 7.01 -8.85
CA THR A 159 2.35 6.01 -9.92
C THR A 159 2.47 6.63 -11.31
N ASP A 160 3.04 5.87 -12.24
CA ASP A 160 2.97 6.12 -13.67
C ASP A 160 1.75 5.44 -14.33
N GLY A 161 0.89 4.80 -13.52
CA GLY A 161 -0.25 4.00 -13.93
C GLY A 161 0.04 2.50 -14.02
N GLN A 162 1.28 2.07 -13.80
CA GLN A 162 1.70 0.66 -13.80
C GLN A 162 2.56 0.31 -12.58
N VAL A 163 3.40 1.23 -12.14
CA VAL A 163 4.34 1.03 -11.02
C VAL A 163 4.23 2.20 -10.06
N TRP A 164 4.33 1.88 -8.77
CA TRP A 164 4.44 2.85 -7.70
C TRP A 164 5.90 3.04 -7.32
N GLU A 165 6.34 4.30 -7.22
CA GLU A 165 7.71 4.67 -6.85
C GLU A 165 7.71 5.61 -5.65
N ASP A 166 8.75 5.50 -4.82
CA ASP A 166 8.96 6.44 -3.70
C ASP A 166 9.31 7.83 -4.25
N MET A 167 8.58 8.86 -3.81
CA MET A 167 8.84 10.27 -4.11
C MET A 167 9.53 10.97 -2.94
N ALA A 168 9.07 10.73 -1.70
CA ALA A 168 9.63 11.32 -0.50
C ALA A 168 9.37 10.46 0.74
N VAL A 169 10.17 10.67 1.78
CA VAL A 169 9.99 10.08 3.11
C VAL A 169 9.92 11.21 4.13
N TYR A 170 8.95 11.12 5.04
CA TYR A 170 8.73 12.05 6.13
C TYR A 170 8.86 11.31 7.46
N GLU A 171 9.80 11.73 8.29
CA GLU A 171 10.04 11.12 9.59
C GLU A 171 8.95 11.51 10.60
N LEU A 172 8.54 10.54 11.42
CA LEU A 172 7.69 10.75 12.60
C LEU A 172 8.58 11.11 13.81
N GLY A 173 8.10 12.03 14.63
CA GLY A 173 8.84 12.52 15.79
C GLY A 173 9.77 13.66 15.45
N ARG A 174 9.94 14.57 16.41
CA ARG A 174 10.85 15.69 16.27
C ARG A 174 12.30 15.21 16.27
N SER A 175 12.85 14.99 15.09
CA SER A 175 14.29 15.05 14.92
C SER A 175 14.65 16.52 14.71
N PRO A 176 15.64 17.09 15.43
CA PRO A 176 16.04 18.46 15.17
C PRO A 176 16.61 18.55 13.76
N ALA A 177 15.90 19.27 12.87
CA ALA A 177 16.34 19.79 11.58
C ALA A 177 16.97 18.76 10.61
N GLN A 178 16.15 17.89 10.00
CA GLN A 178 16.48 17.35 8.69
C GLN A 178 15.36 17.67 7.71
N PRO A 179 15.69 18.31 6.57
CA PRO A 179 14.72 18.47 5.47
C PRO A 179 14.29 17.09 4.95
N ALA A 180 13.07 16.99 4.42
CA ALA A 180 12.60 15.79 3.75
C ALA A 180 13.67 15.23 2.82
N SER A 181 14.03 13.95 2.99
CA SER A 181 14.96 13.31 2.08
C SER A 181 14.25 13.04 0.77
N LEU A 182 14.52 13.85 -0.24
CA LEU A 182 14.07 13.58 -1.60
C LEU A 182 14.84 12.37 -2.11
N ILE A 183 14.12 11.32 -2.43
CA ILE A 183 14.73 10.10 -2.97
C ILE A 183 14.96 10.32 -4.46
N THR A 184 16.23 10.24 -4.90
CA THR A 184 16.51 10.10 -6.32
C THR A 184 15.98 8.73 -6.75
N PRO A 185 15.07 8.63 -7.74
CA PRO A 185 14.45 7.37 -8.09
C PRO A 185 15.51 6.34 -8.46
N ALA A 186 15.48 5.20 -7.76
CA ALA A 186 16.27 4.05 -8.15
C ALA A 186 15.74 3.55 -9.50
N ARG A 187 16.66 3.22 -10.42
CA ARG A 187 16.33 2.72 -11.75
C ARG A 187 15.35 1.55 -11.64
N PRO A 188 14.19 1.56 -12.34
CA PRO A 188 13.16 0.54 -12.21
C PRO A 188 13.74 -0.84 -12.54
N VAL A 189 13.55 -1.79 -11.64
CA VAL A 189 13.74 -3.21 -11.94
C VAL A 189 12.54 -3.65 -12.76
N ARG A 190 12.75 -3.78 -14.07
CA ARG A 190 11.74 -4.27 -15.00
C ARG A 190 11.34 -5.71 -14.60
N PRO A 191 10.08 -6.01 -14.29
CA PRO A 191 9.66 -7.39 -14.16
C PRO A 191 9.89 -8.11 -15.49
N ALA A 192 10.46 -9.31 -15.43
CA ALA A 192 10.68 -10.13 -16.63
C ALA A 192 9.30 -10.42 -17.26
N ALA A 193 9.17 -10.10 -18.56
CA ALA A 193 7.96 -10.32 -19.32
C ALA A 193 7.51 -11.79 -19.25
N PRO A 194 6.18 -12.08 -19.12
CA PRO A 194 5.65 -13.45 -18.99
C PRO A 194 5.71 -14.31 -20.26
N ASP A 195 6.45 -13.94 -21.28
CA ASP A 195 6.36 -14.54 -22.63
C ASP A 195 7.29 -15.74 -22.90
N GLN A 196 7.99 -16.29 -21.91
CA GLN A 196 8.87 -17.47 -22.18
C GLN A 196 8.34 -18.83 -21.69
N VAL A 197 7.18 -18.90 -21.04
CA VAL A 197 6.66 -20.19 -20.53
C VAL A 197 5.71 -20.89 -21.53
N LEU A 198 5.19 -20.17 -22.54
CA LEU A 198 4.24 -20.74 -23.51
C LEU A 198 4.87 -21.40 -24.75
N ARG A 199 6.18 -21.23 -25.01
CA ARG A 199 6.84 -21.87 -26.17
C ARG A 199 7.36 -23.29 -25.94
N ALA A 200 7.45 -23.77 -24.70
CA ALA A 200 7.97 -25.11 -24.41
C ALA A 200 6.92 -26.23 -24.48
N LYS A 201 5.62 -25.93 -24.57
CA LYS A 201 4.57 -26.97 -24.63
C LYS A 201 4.02 -27.29 -26.02
N SER A 202 4.42 -26.56 -27.07
CA SER A 202 3.92 -26.80 -28.42
C SER A 202 4.78 -27.73 -29.26
N THR A 203 5.99 -28.09 -28.83
CA THR A 203 6.91 -28.94 -29.62
C THR A 203 6.87 -30.42 -29.24
N ALA A 204 6.11 -30.80 -28.21
CA ALA A 204 6.04 -32.19 -27.73
C ALA A 204 4.85 -33.01 -28.32
N LEU A 205 3.95 -32.41 -29.09
CA LEU A 205 2.77 -33.11 -29.65
C LEU A 205 2.84 -33.44 -31.14
N SER A 206 3.95 -33.18 -31.80
CA SER A 206 4.08 -33.46 -33.26
C SER A 206 5.05 -34.61 -33.64
N ARG A 207 5.36 -35.51 -32.70
CA ARG A 207 6.13 -36.71 -33.00
C ARG A 207 5.50 -37.97 -32.41
N ARG A 208 4.29 -38.30 -32.81
CA ARG A 208 3.71 -39.65 -32.81
C ARG A 208 2.60 -39.70 -33.86
N SER A 209 2.94 -39.99 -35.08
CA SER A 209 2.18 -40.72 -36.09
C SER A 209 3.16 -41.40 -36.99
#